data_42a4d98a925761f03659084bed556bb8
#
_entry.id   42a4d98a925761f03659084bed556bb8
#
_cell.length_a   1.000
_cell.length_b   1.000
_cell.length_c   1.000
_cell.angle_alpha   90.00
_cell.angle_beta   90.00
_cell.angle_gamma   90.00
#
_symmetry.space_group_name_H-M   'P 1'
#
loop_
_entity.id
_entity.type
_entity.pdbx_description
1 polymer ?
#
loop_
_entity_poly.entity_id
_entity_poly.type
_entity_poly.pdbx_seq_one_letter_code
_entity_poly.pdbx_strand_id
1 'polypeptide(L)'
;MKILSISAQKPSSTGSGIYLTELVRAFSELGMEQLVVAGVYPGEEMIFPEDVRFFPVFFKTELLPFPICGMSDEMPYESTRYRDMTEQMVEQFSAAFRSVLSDLVEREKPDLILCHHLYLLTAFVREWFPGQRIYGFCHNTDLRQMEKHGLRREWIRKNIASLDRVFAPQEFQLREVQRIYALPGEKLRILGVGYNRRIFRLPEERTELSPERRGGEARREGGRGVKRLLYAGKIAEKKGVMSLLRALRLLDPALFPAASLALFLAGSAGNQEEYQKIRKLSEELPFPAVFLGLLGQEELAKQYQRADVFVLPSFFDAIPLTLVEALACGAKAVVSELPGIRRFFSENTRGANIRYVPLPGMRHADEANPEELPAFEKRLAEAVTEALLDPSDSVPDLRQLSWEGIAEKILAD
;
A
#
# COMPACT_ATOMS: atom_id res chain seq x y z
N MET A 1 14.47 -22.92 -3.93
CA MET A 1 15.18 -21.68 -3.62
C MET A 1 14.88 -21.30 -2.18
N LYS A 2 15.88 -20.87 -1.42
CA LYS A 2 15.76 -20.48 -0.01
C LYS A 2 15.96 -18.97 0.09
N ILE A 3 14.97 -18.27 0.68
CA ILE A 3 14.95 -16.81 0.76
C ILE A 3 14.98 -16.40 2.23
N LEU A 4 15.86 -15.45 2.57
CA LEU A 4 15.95 -14.83 3.88
C LEU A 4 15.45 -13.38 3.81
N SER A 5 14.29 -13.11 4.42
CA SER A 5 13.73 -11.77 4.54
C SER A 5 14.12 -11.11 5.86
N ILE A 6 14.61 -9.88 5.82
CA ILE A 6 15.16 -9.18 6.99
C ILE A 6 14.48 -7.80 7.16
N SER A 7 14.06 -7.50 8.39
CA SER A 7 13.54 -6.18 8.77
C SER A 7 14.00 -5.81 10.18
N ALA A 8 14.38 -4.53 10.39
CA ALA A 8 14.58 -4.02 11.74
C ALA A 8 13.25 -3.79 12.49
N GLN A 9 12.15 -3.74 11.75
CA GLN A 9 10.83 -3.41 12.26
C GLN A 9 9.95 -4.65 12.45
N LYS A 10 8.93 -4.46 13.26
CA LYS A 10 7.93 -5.47 13.58
C LYS A 10 7.11 -5.84 12.35
N PRO A 11 6.99 -7.13 12.00
CA PRO A 11 6.12 -7.59 10.93
C PRO A 11 4.65 -7.22 11.18
N SER A 12 3.86 -7.09 10.11
CA SER A 12 2.40 -6.87 10.13
C SER A 12 1.90 -5.61 10.86
N SER A 13 2.79 -4.79 11.45
CA SER A 13 2.39 -3.65 12.29
C SER A 13 2.41 -2.31 11.56
N THR A 14 3.03 -2.24 10.40
CA THR A 14 3.18 -1.04 9.56
C THR A 14 2.99 -1.40 8.10
N GLY A 15 2.88 -0.43 7.20
CA GLY A 15 2.81 -0.70 5.77
C GLY A 15 3.98 -1.55 5.25
N SER A 16 5.22 -1.27 5.72
CA SER A 16 6.40 -2.08 5.38
C SER A 16 6.39 -3.46 6.04
N GLY A 17 5.86 -3.57 7.26
CA GLY A 17 5.68 -4.85 7.94
C GLY A 17 4.64 -5.74 7.25
N ILE A 18 3.54 -5.16 6.80
CA ILE A 18 2.53 -5.85 5.97
C ILE A 18 3.15 -6.29 4.64
N TYR A 19 3.90 -5.40 3.98
CA TYR A 19 4.60 -5.71 2.73
C TYR A 19 5.51 -6.94 2.89
N LEU A 20 6.33 -6.97 3.95
CA LEU A 20 7.19 -8.11 4.26
C LEU A 20 6.37 -9.38 4.45
N THR A 21 5.33 -9.34 5.29
CA THR A 21 4.52 -10.52 5.64
C THR A 21 3.80 -11.10 4.43
N GLU A 22 3.20 -10.25 3.60
CA GLU A 22 2.50 -10.68 2.39
C GLU A 22 3.47 -11.22 1.33
N LEU A 23 4.66 -10.63 1.19
CA LEU A 23 5.68 -11.10 0.27
C LEU A 23 6.24 -12.47 0.70
N VAL A 24 6.52 -12.66 1.99
CA VAL A 24 6.94 -13.95 2.56
C VAL A 24 5.88 -15.03 2.30
N ARG A 25 4.60 -14.70 2.49
CA ARG A 25 3.49 -15.60 2.19
C ARG A 25 3.45 -15.96 0.70
N ALA A 26 3.59 -14.97 -0.19
CA ALA A 26 3.58 -15.20 -1.63
C ALA A 26 4.73 -16.12 -2.07
N PHE A 27 5.93 -15.94 -1.53
CA PHE A 27 7.06 -16.83 -1.82
C PHE A 27 6.84 -18.25 -1.28
N SER A 28 6.27 -18.39 -0.08
CA SER A 28 5.88 -19.71 0.48
C SER A 28 4.89 -20.42 -0.45
N GLU A 29 3.86 -19.72 -0.95
CA GLU A 29 2.88 -20.26 -1.91
C GLU A 29 3.49 -20.65 -3.27
N LEU A 30 4.55 -19.98 -3.67
CA LEU A 30 5.35 -20.35 -4.86
C LEU A 30 6.34 -21.51 -4.57
N GLY A 31 6.27 -22.11 -3.38
CA GLY A 31 7.11 -23.25 -2.99
C GLY A 31 8.55 -22.89 -2.62
N MET A 32 8.83 -21.62 -2.30
CA MET A 32 10.14 -21.17 -1.85
C MET A 32 10.28 -21.36 -0.33
N GLU A 33 11.40 -21.91 0.11
CA GLU A 33 11.72 -22.01 1.54
C GLU A 33 11.96 -20.61 2.13
N GLN A 34 11.22 -20.26 3.22
CA GLN A 34 11.24 -18.93 3.80
C GLN A 34 11.89 -18.89 5.19
N LEU A 35 12.86 -17.99 5.34
CA LEU A 35 13.46 -17.60 6.60
C LEU A 35 13.15 -16.12 6.84
N VAL A 36 12.76 -15.76 8.05
CA VAL A 36 12.47 -14.37 8.39
C VAL A 36 13.24 -13.98 9.65
N VAL A 37 13.94 -12.85 9.60
CA VAL A 37 14.55 -12.20 10.77
C VAL A 37 13.94 -10.83 10.96
N ALA A 38 13.34 -10.56 12.11
CA ALA A 38 12.77 -9.24 12.39
C ALA A 38 12.85 -8.85 13.87
N GLY A 39 12.82 -7.52 14.11
CA GLY A 39 12.73 -6.96 15.45
C GLY A 39 11.33 -7.11 16.02
N VAL A 40 11.23 -7.65 17.26
CA VAL A 40 9.96 -7.85 17.98
C VAL A 40 10.15 -7.59 19.48
N TYR A 41 9.05 -7.55 20.25
CA TYR A 41 9.10 -7.53 21.69
C TYR A 41 8.89 -8.94 22.28
N PRO A 42 9.46 -9.24 23.46
CA PRO A 42 9.20 -10.49 24.15
C PRO A 42 7.70 -10.72 24.40
N GLY A 43 7.23 -11.95 24.17
CA GLY A 43 5.83 -12.32 24.35
C GLY A 43 4.88 -11.96 23.20
N GLU A 44 5.39 -11.36 22.13
CA GLU A 44 4.58 -11.13 20.92
C GLU A 44 4.68 -12.32 19.96
N GLU A 45 3.53 -12.78 19.51
CA GLU A 45 3.45 -13.83 18.48
C GLU A 45 3.33 -13.19 17.09
N MET A 46 4.17 -13.66 16.16
CA MET A 46 4.11 -13.26 14.76
C MET A 46 3.47 -14.37 13.94
N ILE A 47 2.42 -14.02 13.20
CA ILE A 47 1.66 -14.96 12.40
C ILE A 47 2.24 -15.04 10.98
N PHE A 48 2.96 -16.11 10.72
CA PHE A 48 3.41 -16.52 9.39
C PHE A 48 2.79 -17.86 9.01
N PRO A 49 2.82 -18.27 7.71
CA PRO A 49 2.52 -19.65 7.31
C PRO A 49 3.37 -20.67 8.09
N GLU A 50 2.86 -21.89 8.29
CA GLU A 50 3.53 -22.92 9.11
C GLU A 50 4.91 -23.35 8.60
N ASP A 51 5.14 -23.25 7.29
CA ASP A 51 6.39 -23.55 6.62
C ASP A 51 7.44 -22.43 6.70
N VAL A 52 7.08 -21.25 7.21
CA VAL A 52 7.97 -20.12 7.39
C VAL A 52 8.71 -20.22 8.74
N ARG A 53 10.03 -20.20 8.69
CA ARG A 53 10.86 -20.21 9.89
C ARG A 53 11.19 -18.78 10.32
N PHE A 54 10.70 -18.36 11.47
CA PHE A 54 10.90 -17.03 12.04
C PHE A 54 11.97 -17.03 13.14
N PHE A 55 12.90 -16.09 13.04
CA PHE A 55 14.02 -15.88 13.96
C PHE A 55 13.94 -14.46 14.55
N PRO A 56 13.35 -14.29 15.74
CA PRO A 56 13.16 -12.97 16.33
C PRO A 56 14.44 -12.34 16.85
N VAL A 57 14.57 -11.03 16.68
CA VAL A 57 15.54 -10.21 17.44
C VAL A 57 14.76 -9.43 18.47
N PHE A 58 14.92 -9.77 19.75
CA PHE A 58 14.14 -9.21 20.83
C PHE A 58 14.71 -7.88 21.32
N PHE A 59 13.89 -6.83 21.21
CA PHE A 59 14.12 -5.54 21.83
C PHE A 59 13.55 -5.47 23.25
N LYS A 60 13.94 -4.45 24.04
CA LYS A 60 13.65 -4.35 25.48
C LYS A 60 14.16 -5.55 26.28
N THR A 61 15.36 -5.98 25.97
CA THR A 61 16.12 -7.02 26.67
C THR A 61 17.43 -6.45 27.18
N GLU A 62 18.20 -7.25 27.91
CA GLU A 62 19.56 -6.84 28.35
C GLU A 62 20.49 -6.50 27.17
N LEU A 63 20.34 -7.23 26.04
CA LEU A 63 21.15 -7.00 24.83
C LEU A 63 20.71 -5.75 24.06
N LEU A 64 19.42 -5.50 23.98
CA LEU A 64 18.78 -4.35 23.30
C LEU A 64 17.85 -3.63 24.27
N PRO A 65 18.37 -2.80 25.22
CA PRO A 65 17.57 -2.23 26.29
C PRO A 65 16.62 -1.10 25.87
N PHE A 66 16.51 -0.83 24.59
CA PHE A 66 15.68 0.22 24.01
C PHE A 66 14.57 -0.36 23.11
N PRO A 67 13.53 0.43 22.80
CA PRO A 67 12.47 0.03 21.89
C PRO A 67 12.95 -0.19 20.45
N ILE A 68 12.19 -0.96 19.67
CA ILE A 68 12.42 -1.19 18.23
C ILE A 68 12.64 0.14 17.50
N CYS A 69 13.65 0.20 16.63
CA CYS A 69 13.94 1.41 15.87
C CYS A 69 12.87 1.68 14.82
N GLY A 70 12.15 2.80 14.95
CA GLY A 70 11.07 3.22 14.06
C GLY A 70 11.56 4.00 12.85
N MET A 71 11.06 3.67 11.66
CA MET A 71 11.35 4.41 10.43
C MET A 71 10.56 5.72 10.30
N SER A 72 9.63 5.98 11.21
CA SER A 72 8.90 7.25 11.33
C SER A 72 9.04 7.80 12.75
N ASP A 73 8.85 9.10 12.92
CA ASP A 73 8.87 9.73 14.24
C ASP A 73 7.71 9.28 15.13
N GLU A 74 6.60 8.84 14.50
CA GLU A 74 5.43 8.26 15.13
C GLU A 74 5.18 6.87 14.55
N MET A 75 5.21 5.86 15.42
CA MET A 75 4.97 4.46 15.09
C MET A 75 3.72 3.97 15.83
N PRO A 76 3.01 2.94 15.33
CA PRO A 76 1.85 2.35 16.02
C PRO A 76 2.23 1.55 17.27
N TYR A 77 3.49 1.52 17.63
CA TYR A 77 4.07 0.90 18.83
C TYR A 77 5.19 1.79 19.39
N GLU A 78 5.57 1.57 20.64
CA GLU A 78 6.69 2.29 21.26
C GLU A 78 7.97 2.06 20.45
N SER A 79 8.68 3.13 20.09
CA SER A 79 9.83 3.03 19.21
C SER A 79 10.93 4.02 19.54
N THR A 80 12.15 3.62 19.23
CA THR A 80 13.34 4.49 19.23
C THR A 80 13.45 5.17 17.88
N ARG A 81 13.58 6.49 17.85
CA ARG A 81 13.84 7.21 16.59
C ARG A 81 15.33 7.09 16.24
N TYR A 82 15.63 6.82 15.00
CA TYR A 82 17.04 6.69 14.54
C TYR A 82 17.89 7.92 14.84
N ARG A 83 17.30 9.13 14.81
CA ARG A 83 18.03 10.37 15.16
C ARG A 83 18.47 10.45 16.61
N ASP A 84 17.83 9.70 17.50
CA ASP A 84 18.11 9.69 18.93
C ASP A 84 19.04 8.51 19.33
N MET A 85 19.46 7.67 18.36
CA MET A 85 20.40 6.58 18.61
C MET A 85 21.80 7.09 18.89
N THR A 86 22.38 6.65 20.00
CA THR A 86 23.80 6.83 20.30
C THR A 86 24.64 5.79 19.58
N GLU A 87 25.95 6.01 19.45
CA GLU A 87 26.89 5.00 18.89
C GLU A 87 26.82 3.67 19.66
N GLN A 88 26.68 3.71 20.98
CA GLN A 88 26.52 2.49 21.80
C GLN A 88 25.24 1.73 21.42
N MET A 89 24.13 2.43 21.20
CA MET A 89 22.88 1.79 20.73
C MET A 89 23.04 1.18 19.34
N VAL A 90 23.79 1.84 18.46
CA VAL A 90 24.08 1.31 17.11
C VAL A 90 24.94 0.06 17.19
N GLU A 91 25.93 0.01 18.08
CA GLU A 91 26.77 -1.17 18.31
C GLU A 91 25.96 -2.33 18.88
N GLN A 92 25.11 -2.09 19.88
CA GLN A 92 24.21 -3.10 20.47
C GLN A 92 23.25 -3.62 19.39
N PHE A 93 22.64 -2.74 18.61
CA PHE A 93 21.76 -3.09 17.48
C PHE A 93 22.49 -3.98 16.46
N SER A 94 23.69 -3.56 16.05
CA SER A 94 24.55 -4.30 15.13
C SER A 94 24.89 -5.70 15.68
N ALA A 95 25.34 -5.78 16.93
CA ALA A 95 25.74 -7.05 17.56
C ALA A 95 24.57 -8.04 17.65
N ALA A 96 23.39 -7.58 18.07
CA ALA A 96 22.20 -8.41 18.22
C ALA A 96 21.73 -9.01 16.87
N PHE A 97 21.61 -8.18 15.83
CA PHE A 97 21.26 -8.68 14.50
C PHE A 97 22.32 -9.56 13.89
N ARG A 98 23.60 -9.18 14.04
CA ARG A 98 24.72 -9.97 13.51
C ARG A 98 24.78 -11.37 14.11
N SER A 99 24.58 -11.51 15.43
CA SER A 99 24.57 -12.80 16.11
C SER A 99 23.58 -13.77 15.49
N VAL A 100 22.32 -13.33 15.28
CA VAL A 100 21.27 -14.17 14.67
C VAL A 100 21.57 -14.46 13.20
N LEU A 101 21.98 -13.43 12.44
CA LEU A 101 22.16 -13.53 11.00
C LEU A 101 23.40 -14.33 10.60
N SER A 102 24.52 -14.22 11.36
CA SER A 102 25.75 -14.95 11.03
C SER A 102 25.54 -16.45 11.11
N ASP A 103 24.99 -16.95 12.23
CA ASP A 103 24.69 -18.35 12.42
C ASP A 103 23.67 -18.87 11.37
N LEU A 104 22.66 -18.04 11.08
CA LEU A 104 21.61 -18.41 10.14
C LEU A 104 22.14 -18.50 8.69
N VAL A 105 22.88 -17.51 8.22
CA VAL A 105 23.44 -17.48 6.86
C VAL A 105 24.45 -18.61 6.66
N GLU A 106 25.31 -18.88 7.65
CA GLU A 106 26.30 -19.97 7.58
C GLU A 106 25.63 -21.37 7.50
N ARG A 107 24.61 -21.60 8.35
CA ARG A 107 23.93 -22.89 8.44
C ARG A 107 22.95 -23.10 7.28
N GLU A 108 22.14 -22.12 6.96
CA GLU A 108 21.04 -22.26 6.02
C GLU A 108 21.41 -21.94 4.56
N LYS A 109 22.47 -21.17 4.34
CA LYS A 109 22.98 -20.78 3.02
C LYS A 109 21.87 -20.27 2.09
N PRO A 110 21.17 -19.17 2.44
CA PRO A 110 20.09 -18.66 1.61
C PRO A 110 20.59 -18.30 0.21
N ASP A 111 19.80 -18.61 -0.81
CA ASP A 111 20.08 -18.25 -2.19
C ASP A 111 19.92 -16.74 -2.44
N LEU A 112 19.04 -16.11 -1.66
CA LEU A 112 18.70 -14.70 -1.78
C LEU A 112 18.37 -14.10 -0.41
N ILE A 113 18.90 -12.90 -0.14
CA ILE A 113 18.59 -12.10 1.03
C ILE A 113 17.78 -10.88 0.60
N LEU A 114 16.62 -10.67 1.22
CA LEU A 114 15.73 -9.54 1.00
C LEU A 114 15.75 -8.62 2.22
N CYS A 115 16.18 -7.37 2.06
CA CYS A 115 16.26 -6.39 3.13
C CYS A 115 15.20 -5.31 2.98
N HIS A 116 14.34 -5.18 3.99
CA HIS A 116 13.31 -4.15 4.03
C HIS A 116 13.84 -2.86 4.68
N HIS A 117 13.67 -1.72 3.99
CA HIS A 117 14.24 -0.41 4.20
C HIS A 117 15.72 -0.29 3.81
N LEU A 118 16.01 0.69 2.97
CA LEU A 118 17.36 1.03 2.52
C LEU A 118 18.07 1.89 3.59
N TYR A 119 18.29 1.33 4.78
CA TYR A 119 18.84 2.08 5.89
C TYR A 119 19.85 1.25 6.71
N LEU A 120 19.98 1.55 8.00
CA LEU A 120 21.05 1.08 8.89
C LEU A 120 21.24 -0.45 8.86
N LEU A 121 20.16 -1.25 9.05
CA LEU A 121 20.27 -2.72 9.08
C LEU A 121 20.70 -3.28 7.73
N THR A 122 20.10 -2.81 6.64
CA THR A 122 20.44 -3.24 5.28
C THR A 122 21.91 -2.93 4.95
N ALA A 123 22.42 -1.79 5.41
CA ALA A 123 23.82 -1.44 5.25
C ALA A 123 24.75 -2.39 6.05
N PHE A 124 24.37 -2.78 7.26
CA PHE A 124 25.10 -3.80 8.04
C PHE A 124 25.05 -5.17 7.36
N VAL A 125 23.90 -5.62 6.88
CA VAL A 125 23.75 -6.91 6.19
C VAL A 125 24.66 -6.96 4.96
N ARG A 126 24.73 -5.89 4.15
CA ARG A 126 25.64 -5.83 3.01
C ARG A 126 27.11 -5.89 3.41
N GLU A 127 27.48 -5.24 4.50
CA GLU A 127 28.86 -5.28 5.00
C GLU A 127 29.25 -6.66 5.55
N TRP A 128 28.36 -7.32 6.30
CA TRP A 128 28.63 -8.62 6.89
C TRP A 128 28.67 -9.76 5.85
N PHE A 129 27.88 -9.66 4.81
CA PHE A 129 27.72 -10.71 3.80
C PHE A 129 28.04 -10.22 2.36
N PRO A 130 29.29 -9.79 2.09
CA PRO A 130 29.64 -9.20 0.80
C PRO A 130 29.51 -10.17 -0.38
N GLY A 131 29.55 -11.48 -0.14
CA GLY A 131 29.41 -12.52 -1.17
C GLY A 131 27.97 -13.00 -1.41
N GLN A 132 26.99 -12.53 -0.60
CA GLN A 132 25.60 -12.94 -0.76
C GLN A 132 24.87 -12.05 -1.77
N ARG A 133 23.89 -12.64 -2.46
CA ARG A 133 22.95 -11.90 -3.31
C ARG A 133 21.92 -11.20 -2.43
N ILE A 134 21.96 -9.87 -2.40
CA ILE A 134 21.15 -9.05 -1.50
C ILE A 134 20.34 -8.03 -2.29
N TYR A 135 19.03 -8.08 -2.13
CA TYR A 135 18.09 -7.11 -2.69
C TYR A 135 17.51 -6.21 -1.59
N GLY A 136 17.41 -4.93 -1.88
CA GLY A 136 16.87 -3.93 -0.96
C GLY A 136 15.51 -3.37 -1.42
N PHE A 137 14.61 -3.12 -0.47
CA PHE A 137 13.29 -2.53 -0.73
C PHE A 137 13.19 -1.13 -0.14
N CYS A 138 12.88 -0.16 -0.98
CA CYS A 138 12.53 1.19 -0.57
C CYS A 138 11.08 1.24 -0.09
N HIS A 139 10.85 1.78 1.12
CA HIS A 139 9.53 2.02 1.69
C HIS A 139 9.22 3.51 1.89
N ASN A 140 9.96 4.42 1.25
CA ASN A 140 9.83 5.87 1.29
C ASN A 140 10.23 6.52 2.65
N THR A 141 10.02 5.84 3.78
CA THR A 141 10.44 6.34 5.10
C THR A 141 11.95 6.29 5.28
N ASP A 142 12.62 5.35 4.65
CA ASP A 142 14.08 5.23 4.56
C ASP A 142 14.72 6.43 3.85
N LEU A 143 14.11 6.91 2.77
CA LEU A 143 14.58 8.12 2.06
C LEU A 143 14.52 9.36 2.99
N ARG A 144 13.41 9.48 3.74
CA ARG A 144 13.26 10.56 4.74
C ARG A 144 14.32 10.50 5.85
N GLN A 145 14.67 9.29 6.32
CA GLN A 145 15.72 9.11 7.31
C GLN A 145 17.06 9.58 6.75
N MET A 146 17.39 9.20 5.52
CA MET A 146 18.62 9.61 4.85
C MET A 146 18.72 11.13 4.64
N GLU A 147 17.60 11.82 4.40
CA GLU A 147 17.58 13.27 4.21
C GLU A 147 17.64 14.04 5.53
N LYS A 148 16.86 13.60 6.52
CA LYS A 148 16.67 14.35 7.77
C LYS A 148 17.80 14.15 8.79
N HIS A 149 18.47 13.00 8.78
CA HIS A 149 19.40 12.61 9.85
C HIS A 149 20.76 12.22 9.32
N GLY A 150 21.79 12.47 10.13
CA GLY A 150 23.19 12.21 9.78
C GLY A 150 23.74 10.86 10.26
N LEU A 151 22.92 10.01 10.91
CA LEU A 151 23.36 8.75 11.49
C LEU A 151 24.06 7.86 10.45
N ARG A 152 25.38 7.75 10.55
CA ARG A 152 26.24 6.97 9.64
C ARG A 152 25.91 7.13 8.14
N ARG A 153 25.39 8.30 7.72
CA ARG A 153 24.83 8.55 6.39
C ARG A 153 25.73 8.10 5.24
N GLU A 154 26.97 8.49 5.23
CA GLU A 154 27.90 8.16 4.14
C GLU A 154 28.25 6.66 4.12
N TRP A 155 28.36 6.04 5.28
CA TRP A 155 28.58 4.60 5.38
C TRP A 155 27.33 3.82 4.92
N ILE A 156 26.12 4.24 5.31
CA ILE A 156 24.86 3.65 4.80
C ILE A 156 24.80 3.80 3.29
N ARG A 157 25.05 5.00 2.76
CA ARG A 157 25.02 5.28 1.32
C ARG A 157 25.96 4.33 0.55
N LYS A 158 27.20 4.17 1.00
CA LYS A 158 28.20 3.30 0.38
C LYS A 158 27.73 1.85 0.34
N ASN A 159 27.19 1.32 1.44
CA ASN A 159 26.78 -0.07 1.51
C ASN A 159 25.49 -0.33 0.69
N ILE A 160 24.50 0.57 0.72
CA ILE A 160 23.31 0.47 -0.10
C ILE A 160 23.65 0.52 -1.60
N ALA A 161 24.60 1.38 -2.01
CA ALA A 161 25.06 1.46 -3.41
C ALA A 161 25.69 0.15 -3.92
N SER A 162 26.15 -0.72 -3.01
CA SER A 162 26.76 -2.00 -3.35
C SER A 162 25.77 -3.19 -3.39
N LEU A 163 24.48 -2.98 -3.11
CA LEU A 163 23.45 -4.01 -3.26
C LEU A 163 23.35 -4.51 -4.72
N ASP A 164 22.88 -5.73 -4.89
CA ASP A 164 22.74 -6.35 -6.20
C ASP A 164 21.53 -5.80 -6.97
N ARG A 165 20.41 -5.56 -6.25
CA ARG A 165 19.19 -4.93 -6.75
C ARG A 165 18.55 -4.05 -5.69
N VAL A 166 17.86 -3.01 -6.14
CA VAL A 166 17.03 -2.17 -5.29
C VAL A 166 15.67 -1.97 -5.95
N PHE A 167 14.63 -2.27 -5.20
CA PHE A 167 13.24 -2.14 -5.61
C PHE A 167 12.60 -0.90 -4.99
N ALA A 168 11.86 -0.16 -5.81
CA ALA A 168 11.05 0.96 -5.38
C ALA A 168 9.59 0.75 -5.83
N PRO A 169 8.59 1.25 -5.08
CA PRO A 169 7.18 1.08 -5.47
C PRO A 169 6.81 1.83 -6.75
N GLN A 170 7.47 2.96 -7.03
CA GLN A 170 7.15 3.83 -8.16
C GLN A 170 8.38 4.56 -8.71
N GLU A 171 8.21 5.16 -9.88
CA GLU A 171 9.22 5.97 -10.58
C GLU A 171 9.76 7.13 -9.70
N PHE A 172 8.88 7.81 -8.95
CA PHE A 172 9.31 8.91 -8.09
C PHE A 172 10.30 8.42 -7.02
N GLN A 173 9.94 7.36 -6.27
CA GLN A 173 10.84 6.80 -5.25
C GLN A 173 12.11 6.24 -5.88
N LEU A 174 12.02 5.64 -7.07
CA LEU A 174 13.18 5.12 -7.78
C LEU A 174 14.19 6.25 -8.10
N ARG A 175 13.73 7.41 -8.57
CA ARG A 175 14.57 8.59 -8.80
C ARG A 175 15.19 9.12 -7.52
N GLU A 176 14.44 9.16 -6.43
CA GLU A 176 14.96 9.57 -5.12
C GLU A 176 16.00 8.57 -4.58
N VAL A 177 15.78 7.26 -4.74
CA VAL A 177 16.79 6.23 -4.42
C VAL A 177 18.07 6.47 -5.23
N GLN A 178 17.93 6.71 -6.53
CA GLN A 178 19.07 6.99 -7.40
C GLN A 178 19.84 8.24 -6.94
N ARG A 179 19.14 9.32 -6.62
CA ARG A 179 19.71 10.58 -6.15
C ARG A 179 20.43 10.43 -4.82
N ILE A 180 19.80 9.76 -3.84
CA ILE A 180 20.32 9.65 -2.46
C ILE A 180 21.49 8.68 -2.39
N TYR A 181 21.39 7.51 -3.03
CA TYR A 181 22.40 6.45 -2.91
C TYR A 181 23.37 6.36 -4.09
N ALA A 182 23.19 7.17 -5.14
CA ALA A 182 24.00 7.15 -6.37
C ALA A 182 24.05 5.75 -7.04
N LEU A 183 22.94 5.00 -7.00
CA LEU A 183 22.83 3.69 -7.61
C LEU A 183 22.77 3.79 -9.14
N PRO A 184 23.46 2.89 -9.86
CA PRO A 184 23.33 2.80 -11.32
C PRO A 184 21.93 2.27 -11.70
N GLY A 185 21.39 2.78 -12.81
CA GLY A 185 20.01 2.48 -13.25
C GLY A 185 19.73 0.99 -13.48
N GLU A 186 20.75 0.22 -13.92
CA GLU A 186 20.62 -1.22 -14.11
C GLU A 186 20.35 -2.02 -12.83
N LYS A 187 20.63 -1.45 -11.66
CA LYS A 187 20.32 -2.07 -10.36
C LYS A 187 18.92 -1.72 -9.84
N LEU A 188 18.25 -0.77 -10.46
CA LEU A 188 16.99 -0.20 -9.99
C LEU A 188 15.80 -0.81 -10.72
N ARG A 189 14.75 -1.17 -9.98
CA ARG A 189 13.50 -1.74 -10.53
C ARG A 189 12.29 -1.12 -9.87
N ILE A 190 11.26 -0.85 -10.66
CA ILE A 190 9.93 -0.53 -10.17
C ILE A 190 9.19 -1.84 -9.97
N LEU A 191 8.73 -2.09 -8.73
CA LEU A 191 8.05 -3.33 -8.39
C LEU A 191 6.55 -3.14 -8.19
N GLY A 192 6.12 -1.94 -7.77
CA GLY A 192 4.75 -1.69 -7.40
C GLY A 192 4.43 -2.15 -5.98
N VAL A 193 3.15 -2.35 -5.73
CA VAL A 193 2.62 -2.82 -4.44
C VAL A 193 1.63 -3.94 -4.72
N GLY A 194 1.72 -5.02 -3.95
CA GLY A 194 0.85 -6.18 -4.10
C GLY A 194 -0.48 -6.02 -3.38
N TYR A 195 -1.52 -6.71 -3.87
CA TYR A 195 -2.77 -6.90 -3.16
C TYR A 195 -2.99 -8.38 -2.85
N ASN A 196 -3.77 -8.67 -1.79
CA ASN A 196 -4.10 -10.04 -1.40
C ASN A 196 -5.29 -10.56 -2.21
N ARG A 197 -5.03 -11.32 -3.27
CA ARG A 197 -6.07 -11.87 -4.17
C ARG A 197 -6.96 -12.94 -3.55
N ARG A 198 -6.62 -13.48 -2.37
CA ARG A 198 -7.48 -14.41 -1.65
C ARG A 198 -8.64 -13.68 -0.98
N ILE A 199 -8.38 -12.47 -0.50
CA ILE A 199 -9.36 -11.61 0.16
C ILE A 199 -10.08 -10.75 -0.88
N PHE A 200 -9.30 -10.01 -1.69
CA PHE A 200 -9.85 -9.10 -2.69
C PHE A 200 -10.01 -9.85 -4.02
N ARG A 201 -11.18 -10.38 -4.24
CA ARG A 201 -11.57 -11.17 -5.42
C ARG A 201 -13.03 -10.93 -5.78
N LEU A 202 -13.39 -11.33 -6.97
CA LEU A 202 -14.80 -11.32 -7.37
C LEU A 202 -15.63 -12.20 -6.44
N PRO A 203 -16.92 -11.88 -6.23
CA PRO A 203 -17.86 -12.79 -5.60
C PRO A 203 -17.90 -14.15 -6.33
N GLU A 204 -18.07 -15.23 -5.60
CA GLU A 204 -18.09 -16.59 -6.17
C GLU A 204 -19.16 -16.74 -7.25
N GLU A 205 -20.33 -16.20 -7.00
CA GLU A 205 -21.48 -16.17 -7.95
C GLU A 205 -21.11 -15.53 -9.30
N ARG A 206 -20.21 -14.53 -9.31
CA ARG A 206 -19.71 -13.90 -10.55
C ARG A 206 -18.59 -14.69 -11.21
N THR A 207 -17.89 -15.53 -10.47
CA THR A 207 -16.78 -16.33 -10.97
C THR A 207 -17.28 -17.55 -11.75
N GLU A 208 -18.42 -18.10 -11.37
CA GLU A 208 -19.05 -19.27 -12.02
C GLU A 208 -19.76 -18.93 -13.33
N LEU A 209 -20.09 -17.66 -13.58
CA LEU A 209 -20.71 -17.24 -14.83
C LEU A 209 -19.67 -17.22 -15.98
N SER A 210 -20.06 -17.76 -17.14
CA SER A 210 -19.25 -17.64 -18.36
C SER A 210 -19.02 -16.16 -18.71
N PRO A 211 -17.90 -15.81 -19.39
CA PRO A 211 -17.61 -14.43 -19.79
C PRO A 211 -18.76 -13.70 -20.49
N GLU A 212 -19.58 -14.46 -21.23
CA GLU A 212 -20.73 -13.95 -21.98
C GLU A 212 -21.94 -13.64 -21.08
N ARG A 213 -22.07 -14.28 -19.91
CA ARG A 213 -23.16 -14.09 -18.94
C ARG A 213 -22.81 -13.16 -17.78
N ARG A 214 -21.54 -12.79 -17.61
CA ARG A 214 -21.08 -11.92 -16.51
C ARG A 214 -21.67 -10.49 -16.57
N GLY A 215 -22.11 -10.03 -17.76
CA GLY A 215 -22.55 -8.66 -17.99
C GLY A 215 -24.02 -8.33 -17.74
N GLY A 216 -24.90 -9.30 -17.53
CA GLY A 216 -26.33 -9.01 -17.64
C GLY A 216 -27.22 -9.45 -16.48
N GLU A 217 -27.04 -10.62 -15.93
CA GLU A 217 -28.06 -11.26 -15.09
C GLU A 217 -27.79 -11.21 -13.59
N ALA A 218 -26.55 -11.34 -13.14
CA ALA A 218 -26.20 -11.37 -11.72
C ALA A 218 -26.50 -10.04 -10.97
N ARG A 219 -26.59 -8.91 -11.68
CA ARG A 219 -27.04 -7.62 -11.13
C ARG A 219 -28.54 -7.39 -11.24
N ARG A 220 -29.31 -8.22 -11.99
CA ARG A 220 -30.74 -8.02 -12.29
C ARG A 220 -31.70 -8.77 -11.36
N GLU A 221 -31.24 -9.76 -10.60
CA GLU A 221 -32.11 -10.52 -9.70
C GLU A 221 -32.48 -9.80 -8.39
N GLY A 222 -31.73 -8.72 -8.03
CA GLY A 222 -32.22 -7.80 -6.99
C GLY A 222 -32.82 -6.57 -7.64
N GLY A 223 -34.11 -6.53 -7.94
CA GLY A 223 -34.86 -5.44 -8.56
C GLY A 223 -34.19 -4.03 -8.49
N ARG A 224 -34.66 -2.94 -9.08
CA ARG A 224 -34.05 -1.59 -9.12
C ARG A 224 -33.37 -1.21 -7.81
N GLY A 225 -32.24 -1.88 -7.52
CA GLY A 225 -31.49 -1.77 -6.26
C GLY A 225 -30.79 -0.43 -6.17
N VAL A 226 -30.60 0.06 -4.96
CA VAL A 226 -29.86 1.29 -4.64
C VAL A 226 -28.43 1.14 -5.17
N LYS A 227 -28.01 2.03 -6.06
CA LYS A 227 -26.63 2.12 -6.54
C LYS A 227 -25.68 2.49 -5.38
N ARG A 228 -24.57 1.81 -5.27
CA ARG A 228 -23.65 1.94 -4.15
C ARG A 228 -22.35 2.62 -4.60
N LEU A 229 -22.11 3.83 -4.12
CA LEU A 229 -20.81 4.48 -4.18
C LEU A 229 -19.99 4.10 -2.95
N LEU A 230 -18.73 3.76 -3.11
CA LEU A 230 -17.84 3.44 -2.02
C LEU A 230 -16.58 4.31 -2.08
N TYR A 231 -16.25 4.90 -0.96
CA TYR A 231 -14.94 5.48 -0.67
C TYR A 231 -14.23 4.61 0.38
N ALA A 232 -12.95 4.33 0.20
CA ALA A 232 -12.12 3.68 1.21
C ALA A 232 -10.78 4.38 1.37
N GLY A 233 -10.46 4.82 2.58
CA GLY A 233 -9.24 5.54 2.91
C GLY A 233 -9.40 6.43 4.14
N LYS A 234 -8.34 7.16 4.48
CA LYS A 234 -8.41 8.15 5.56
C LYS A 234 -9.43 9.22 5.23
N ILE A 235 -10.37 9.46 6.14
CA ILE A 235 -11.40 10.49 5.95
C ILE A 235 -10.79 11.84 6.26
N ALA A 236 -10.33 12.53 5.21
CA ALA A 236 -9.58 13.78 5.30
C ALA A 236 -9.75 14.62 4.02
N GLU A 237 -9.61 15.95 4.14
CA GLU A 237 -9.70 16.88 3.02
C GLU A 237 -8.68 16.59 1.92
N LYS A 238 -7.42 16.35 2.29
CA LYS A 238 -6.36 15.98 1.36
C LYS A 238 -6.59 14.66 0.61
N LYS A 239 -7.51 13.83 1.08
CA LYS A 239 -8.01 12.64 0.38
C LYS A 239 -9.25 12.94 -0.47
N GLY A 240 -9.59 14.22 -0.63
CA GLY A 240 -10.64 14.71 -1.51
C GLY A 240 -12.06 14.40 -1.03
N VAL A 241 -12.25 13.99 0.24
CA VAL A 241 -13.58 13.58 0.74
C VAL A 241 -14.57 14.75 0.72
N MET A 242 -14.14 15.97 1.05
CA MET A 242 -15.00 17.15 0.98
C MET A 242 -15.42 17.45 -0.46
N SER A 243 -14.49 17.37 -1.42
CA SER A 243 -14.78 17.55 -2.85
C SER A 243 -15.66 16.43 -3.40
N LEU A 244 -15.53 15.18 -2.89
CA LEU A 244 -16.47 14.10 -3.22
C LEU A 244 -17.90 14.47 -2.81
N LEU A 245 -18.10 14.88 -1.57
CA LEU A 245 -19.43 15.24 -1.07
C LEU A 245 -20.04 16.41 -1.84
N ARG A 246 -19.24 17.43 -2.19
CA ARG A 246 -19.70 18.57 -3.01
C ARG A 246 -20.03 18.14 -4.45
N ALA A 247 -19.18 17.31 -5.05
CA ALA A 247 -19.44 16.76 -6.39
C ALA A 247 -20.74 15.94 -6.44
N LEU A 248 -20.99 15.12 -5.44
CA LEU A 248 -22.20 14.29 -5.37
C LEU A 248 -23.50 15.10 -5.23
N ARG A 249 -23.44 16.35 -4.75
CA ARG A 249 -24.58 17.26 -4.76
C ARG A 249 -24.91 17.82 -6.14
N LEU A 250 -23.97 17.74 -7.09
CA LEU A 250 -24.16 18.19 -8.47
C LEU A 250 -24.77 17.10 -9.37
N LEU A 251 -25.00 15.89 -8.86
CA LEU A 251 -25.64 14.82 -9.62
C LEU A 251 -27.09 15.19 -9.98
N ASP A 252 -27.48 14.91 -11.23
CA ASP A 252 -28.84 15.18 -11.72
C ASP A 252 -29.87 14.32 -10.98
N PRO A 253 -30.80 14.91 -10.22
CA PRO A 253 -31.84 14.16 -9.51
C PRO A 253 -32.81 13.39 -10.44
N ALA A 254 -32.89 13.77 -11.71
CA ALA A 254 -33.70 13.05 -12.69
C ALA A 254 -33.05 11.72 -13.07
N LEU A 255 -31.72 11.65 -13.09
CA LEU A 255 -30.96 10.42 -13.35
C LEU A 255 -30.80 9.58 -12.07
N PHE A 256 -30.61 10.23 -10.93
CA PHE A 256 -30.37 9.61 -9.63
C PHE A 256 -31.32 10.15 -8.56
N PRO A 257 -32.57 9.65 -8.53
CA PRO A 257 -33.50 9.95 -7.44
C PRO A 257 -32.89 9.58 -6.07
N ALA A 258 -33.22 10.31 -5.02
CA ALA A 258 -32.65 10.13 -3.68
C ALA A 258 -32.68 8.68 -3.16
N ALA A 259 -33.72 7.93 -3.48
CA ALA A 259 -33.86 6.53 -3.09
C ALA A 259 -33.04 5.54 -3.96
N SER A 260 -32.38 6.00 -5.01
CA SER A 260 -31.65 5.14 -5.97
C SER A 260 -30.15 5.11 -5.77
N LEU A 261 -29.61 5.88 -4.82
CA LEU A 261 -28.17 6.03 -4.59
C LEU A 261 -27.85 6.06 -3.08
N ALA A 262 -26.69 5.52 -2.70
CA ALA A 262 -26.13 5.63 -1.35
C ALA A 262 -24.60 5.71 -1.41
N LEU A 263 -24.01 6.54 -0.54
CA LEU A 263 -22.56 6.66 -0.37
C LEU A 263 -22.12 5.89 0.91
N PHE A 264 -21.08 5.08 0.78
CA PHE A 264 -20.44 4.37 1.89
C PHE A 264 -19.00 4.88 2.02
N LEU A 265 -18.61 5.26 3.25
CA LEU A 265 -17.26 5.78 3.55
C LEU A 265 -16.61 4.85 4.57
N ALA A 266 -15.61 4.08 4.12
CA ALA A 266 -14.80 3.21 4.97
C ALA A 266 -13.46 3.89 5.30
N GLY A 267 -13.12 3.96 6.58
CA GLY A 267 -11.86 4.52 7.04
C GLY A 267 -11.96 5.27 8.36
N SER A 268 -10.80 5.66 8.88
CA SER A 268 -10.69 6.40 10.13
C SER A 268 -10.56 7.90 9.90
N ALA A 269 -10.98 8.68 10.89
CA ALA A 269 -10.72 10.10 10.96
C ALA A 269 -9.22 10.37 11.16
N GLY A 270 -8.67 11.35 10.44
CA GLY A 270 -7.31 11.82 10.66
C GLY A 270 -7.25 12.92 11.69
N ASN A 271 -8.23 13.82 11.64
CA ASN A 271 -8.43 14.96 12.52
C ASN A 271 -9.92 15.03 12.87
N GLN A 272 -10.25 15.18 14.16
CA GLN A 272 -11.64 15.15 14.61
C GLN A 272 -12.45 16.37 14.15
N GLU A 273 -11.84 17.56 14.15
CA GLU A 273 -12.52 18.77 13.71
C GLU A 273 -12.87 18.70 12.21
N GLU A 274 -11.91 18.26 11.40
CA GLU A 274 -12.11 18.02 9.96
C GLU A 274 -13.17 16.95 9.72
N TYR A 275 -13.14 15.86 10.47
CA TYR A 275 -14.12 14.79 10.41
C TYR A 275 -15.55 15.28 10.70
N GLN A 276 -15.72 16.15 11.70
CA GLN A 276 -17.03 16.74 11.99
C GLN A 276 -17.53 17.65 10.85
N LYS A 277 -16.63 18.40 10.20
CA LYS A 277 -16.99 19.20 9.01
C LYS A 277 -17.44 18.30 7.86
N ILE A 278 -16.75 17.18 7.62
CA ILE A 278 -17.11 16.20 6.61
C ILE A 278 -18.47 15.55 6.94
N ARG A 279 -18.70 15.17 8.19
CA ARG A 279 -19.98 14.64 8.66
C ARG A 279 -21.14 15.60 8.39
N LYS A 280 -20.98 16.87 8.79
CA LYS A 280 -22.00 17.89 8.55
C LYS A 280 -22.27 18.10 7.05
N LEU A 281 -21.22 18.15 6.23
CA LEU A 281 -21.37 18.29 4.78
C LEU A 281 -22.10 17.08 4.16
N SER A 282 -21.91 15.89 4.70
CA SER A 282 -22.59 14.67 4.22
C SER A 282 -24.09 14.67 4.46
N GLU A 283 -24.58 15.42 5.47
CA GLU A 283 -26.02 15.59 5.77
C GLU A 283 -26.75 16.43 4.72
N GLU A 284 -26.00 17.17 3.88
CA GLU A 284 -26.53 17.98 2.78
C GLU A 284 -26.76 17.16 1.50
N LEU A 285 -26.36 15.88 1.46
CA LEU A 285 -26.61 15.02 0.30
C LEU A 285 -28.09 14.64 0.20
N PRO A 286 -28.64 14.52 -1.03
CA PRO A 286 -30.02 14.11 -1.23
C PRO A 286 -30.27 12.61 -0.99
N PHE A 287 -29.23 11.84 -0.69
CA PHE A 287 -29.26 10.39 -0.45
C PHE A 287 -28.36 10.02 0.75
N PRO A 288 -28.53 8.82 1.32
CA PRO A 288 -27.79 8.42 2.52
C PRO A 288 -26.27 8.38 2.33
N ALA A 289 -25.53 8.94 3.32
CA ALA A 289 -24.09 8.78 3.50
C ALA A 289 -23.83 7.97 4.77
N VAL A 290 -23.24 6.78 4.63
CA VAL A 290 -23.00 5.82 5.70
C VAL A 290 -21.51 5.76 6.02
N PHE A 291 -21.11 6.12 7.22
CA PHE A 291 -19.75 5.99 7.69
C PHE A 291 -19.55 4.64 8.35
N LEU A 292 -18.72 3.81 7.74
CA LEU A 292 -18.48 2.43 8.15
C LEU A 292 -17.38 2.29 9.22
N GLY A 293 -16.60 3.37 9.46
CA GLY A 293 -15.41 3.29 10.32
C GLY A 293 -14.26 2.53 9.67
N LEU A 294 -13.28 2.15 10.50
CA LEU A 294 -12.16 1.32 10.06
C LEU A 294 -12.62 -0.14 9.94
N LEU A 295 -12.43 -0.73 8.77
CA LEU A 295 -12.80 -2.11 8.48
C LEU A 295 -11.53 -2.98 8.36
N GLY A 296 -11.63 -4.25 8.75
CA GLY A 296 -10.66 -5.27 8.40
C GLY A 296 -10.72 -5.61 6.90
N GLN A 297 -9.67 -6.23 6.37
CA GLN A 297 -9.55 -6.50 4.93
C GLN A 297 -10.72 -7.33 4.37
N GLU A 298 -11.17 -8.37 5.07
CA GLU A 298 -12.29 -9.22 4.63
C GLU A 298 -13.61 -8.45 4.55
N GLU A 299 -13.87 -7.60 5.55
CA GLU A 299 -15.10 -6.80 5.55
C GLU A 299 -15.03 -5.70 4.49
N LEU A 300 -13.86 -5.11 4.29
CA LEU A 300 -13.63 -4.14 3.21
C LEU A 300 -13.82 -4.78 1.84
N ALA A 301 -13.34 -6.02 1.63
CA ALA A 301 -13.55 -6.76 0.39
C ALA A 301 -15.06 -6.95 0.09
N LYS A 302 -15.87 -7.28 1.11
CA LYS A 302 -17.33 -7.36 0.96
C LYS A 302 -17.96 -6.03 0.54
N GLN A 303 -17.42 -4.89 1.05
CA GLN A 303 -17.90 -3.58 0.62
C GLN A 303 -17.54 -3.29 -0.84
N TYR A 304 -16.30 -3.60 -1.26
CA TYR A 304 -15.89 -3.49 -2.66
C TYR A 304 -16.72 -4.36 -3.60
N GLN A 305 -16.99 -5.61 -3.23
CA GLN A 305 -17.82 -6.54 -4.03
C GLN A 305 -19.26 -6.04 -4.25
N ARG A 306 -19.79 -5.27 -3.28
CA ARG A 306 -21.12 -4.66 -3.34
C ARG A 306 -21.15 -3.30 -4.01
N ALA A 307 -20.00 -2.67 -4.20
CA ALA A 307 -19.92 -1.33 -4.78
C ALA A 307 -20.17 -1.36 -6.29
N ASP A 308 -21.01 -0.47 -6.81
CA ASP A 308 -21.14 -0.20 -8.23
C ASP A 308 -19.98 0.63 -8.74
N VAL A 309 -19.58 1.63 -7.95
CA VAL A 309 -18.45 2.53 -8.25
C VAL A 309 -17.65 2.80 -6.99
N PHE A 310 -16.36 2.58 -7.07
CA PHE A 310 -15.37 3.04 -6.11
C PHE A 310 -14.88 4.42 -6.48
N VAL A 311 -14.85 5.36 -5.54
CA VAL A 311 -14.42 6.75 -5.80
C VAL A 311 -13.28 7.12 -4.89
N LEU A 312 -12.14 7.53 -5.47
CA LEU A 312 -10.95 7.97 -4.72
C LEU A 312 -10.42 9.31 -5.29
N PRO A 313 -10.98 10.46 -4.89
CA PRO A 313 -10.60 11.78 -5.40
C PRO A 313 -9.42 12.38 -4.63
N SER A 314 -8.44 11.56 -4.27
CA SER A 314 -7.28 11.98 -3.49
C SER A 314 -6.43 13.01 -4.22
N PHE A 315 -5.96 14.05 -3.54
CA PHE A 315 -5.05 15.05 -4.10
C PHE A 315 -3.59 14.59 -4.06
N PHE A 316 -3.28 13.66 -3.19
CA PHE A 316 -1.94 13.07 -3.09
C PHE A 316 -2.03 11.62 -2.61
N ASP A 317 -1.48 10.73 -3.41
CA ASP A 317 -1.27 9.33 -3.07
C ASP A 317 -0.07 8.79 -3.84
N ALA A 318 0.48 7.71 -3.34
CA ALA A 318 1.30 6.81 -4.12
C ALA A 318 0.39 5.98 -5.07
N ILE A 319 0.72 4.71 -5.32
CA ILE A 319 -0.25 3.82 -5.94
C ILE A 319 -1.27 3.44 -4.87
N PRO A 320 -2.55 3.86 -5.00
CA PRO A 320 -3.55 3.56 -3.99
C PRO A 320 -3.93 2.08 -4.04
N LEU A 321 -3.53 1.32 -3.01
CA LEU A 321 -3.91 -0.10 -2.88
C LEU A 321 -5.42 -0.29 -2.90
N THR A 322 -6.16 0.62 -2.28
CA THR A 322 -7.63 0.61 -2.26
C THR A 322 -8.24 0.63 -3.66
N LEU A 323 -7.57 1.24 -4.65
CA LEU A 323 -8.00 1.16 -6.05
C LEU A 323 -7.78 -0.23 -6.65
N VAL A 324 -6.60 -0.82 -6.41
CA VAL A 324 -6.30 -2.18 -6.87
C VAL A 324 -7.27 -3.19 -6.26
N GLU A 325 -7.53 -3.08 -4.96
CA GLU A 325 -8.46 -3.92 -4.20
C GLU A 325 -9.90 -3.80 -4.71
N ALA A 326 -10.36 -2.58 -4.96
CA ALA A 326 -11.69 -2.31 -5.51
C ALA A 326 -11.86 -2.93 -6.91
N LEU A 327 -10.88 -2.75 -7.79
CA LEU A 327 -10.86 -3.35 -9.12
C LEU A 327 -10.82 -4.88 -9.05
N ALA A 328 -10.04 -5.47 -8.14
CA ALA A 328 -9.97 -6.91 -7.92
C ALA A 328 -11.33 -7.50 -7.48
N CYS A 329 -12.11 -6.73 -6.73
CA CYS A 329 -13.47 -7.08 -6.33
C CYS A 329 -14.56 -6.78 -7.40
N GLY A 330 -14.16 -6.22 -8.55
CA GLY A 330 -15.05 -5.96 -9.69
C GLY A 330 -15.79 -4.63 -9.65
N ALA A 331 -15.39 -3.68 -8.80
CA ALA A 331 -15.94 -2.33 -8.81
C ALA A 331 -15.38 -1.53 -9.99
N LYS A 332 -16.19 -0.67 -10.59
CA LYS A 332 -15.70 0.40 -11.47
C LYS A 332 -15.05 1.47 -10.60
N ALA A 333 -14.09 2.20 -11.14
CA ALA A 333 -13.39 3.22 -10.37
C ALA A 333 -13.46 4.61 -10.99
N VAL A 334 -13.60 5.62 -10.14
CA VAL A 334 -13.42 7.05 -10.47
C VAL A 334 -12.34 7.58 -9.53
N VAL A 335 -11.23 8.07 -10.10
CA VAL A 335 -10.07 8.47 -9.30
C VAL A 335 -9.47 9.77 -9.83
N SER A 336 -8.85 10.54 -8.95
CA SER A 336 -8.01 11.65 -9.39
C SER A 336 -6.87 11.16 -10.26
N GLU A 337 -6.55 11.90 -11.32
CA GLU A 337 -5.42 11.60 -12.20
C GLU A 337 -4.10 12.02 -11.53
N LEU A 338 -3.69 11.25 -10.54
CA LEU A 338 -2.41 11.44 -9.85
C LEU A 338 -1.23 11.23 -10.82
N PRO A 339 -0.08 11.90 -10.60
CA PRO A 339 1.08 11.76 -11.46
C PRO A 339 1.50 10.30 -11.66
N GLY A 340 1.49 9.82 -12.90
CA GLY A 340 1.91 8.47 -13.26
C GLY A 340 0.85 7.36 -13.08
N ILE A 341 -0.30 7.63 -12.43
CA ILE A 341 -1.31 6.60 -12.13
C ILE A 341 -1.89 5.97 -13.40
N ARG A 342 -2.22 6.77 -14.41
CA ARG A 342 -2.77 6.27 -15.69
C ARG A 342 -1.78 5.34 -16.39
N ARG A 343 -0.52 5.74 -16.46
CA ARG A 343 0.55 4.93 -17.04
C ARG A 343 0.72 3.62 -16.28
N PHE A 344 0.79 3.68 -14.95
CA PHE A 344 0.93 2.51 -14.10
C PHE A 344 -0.18 1.47 -14.36
N PHE A 345 -1.45 1.89 -14.34
CA PHE A 345 -2.55 0.96 -14.57
C PHE A 345 -2.60 0.46 -16.02
N SER A 346 -2.28 1.29 -17.03
CA SER A 346 -2.23 0.85 -18.42
C SER A 346 -1.14 -0.19 -18.70
N GLU A 347 -0.02 -0.13 -17.98
CA GLU A 347 1.11 -1.07 -18.12
C GLU A 347 0.91 -2.38 -17.32
N ASN A 348 0.18 -2.32 -16.20
CA ASN A 348 0.06 -3.43 -15.26
C ASN A 348 -1.33 -4.08 -15.20
N THR A 349 -2.32 -3.55 -15.93
CA THR A 349 -3.68 -4.10 -15.94
C THR A 349 -4.24 -4.19 -17.36
N ARG A 350 -5.16 -5.13 -17.57
CA ARG A 350 -5.94 -5.19 -18.81
C ARG A 350 -7.42 -5.19 -18.45
N GLY A 351 -8.21 -4.38 -19.13
CA GLY A 351 -9.66 -4.34 -18.94
C GLY A 351 -10.13 -3.63 -17.67
N ALA A 352 -9.27 -2.86 -17.01
CA ALA A 352 -9.66 -2.07 -15.84
C ALA A 352 -10.59 -0.92 -16.24
N ASN A 353 -11.77 -0.83 -15.60
CA ASN A 353 -12.72 0.26 -15.83
C ASN A 353 -12.42 1.40 -14.85
N ILE A 354 -11.52 2.31 -15.25
CA ILE A 354 -11.09 3.45 -14.45
C ILE A 354 -11.35 4.75 -15.20
N ARG A 355 -12.07 5.66 -14.56
CA ARG A 355 -12.21 7.05 -15.00
C ARG A 355 -11.27 7.95 -14.23
N TYR A 356 -10.44 8.66 -14.94
CA TYR A 356 -9.44 9.56 -14.36
C TYR A 356 -9.95 10.99 -14.43
N VAL A 357 -9.98 11.65 -13.27
CA VAL A 357 -10.40 13.06 -13.14
C VAL A 357 -9.16 13.93 -13.01
N PRO A 358 -8.87 14.83 -13.96
CA PRO A 358 -7.73 15.73 -13.86
C PRO A 358 -7.71 16.50 -12.54
N LEU A 359 -6.55 16.54 -11.88
CA LEU A 359 -6.37 17.27 -10.63
C LEU A 359 -6.66 18.77 -10.81
N PRO A 360 -7.09 19.48 -9.75
CA PRO A 360 -7.02 20.93 -9.70
C PRO A 360 -5.55 21.37 -9.64
N GLY A 361 -5.27 22.64 -9.86
CA GLY A 361 -3.95 23.20 -9.55
C GLY A 361 -3.61 23.01 -8.07
N MET A 362 -2.36 22.67 -7.79
CA MET A 362 -1.89 22.35 -6.44
C MET A 362 -1.08 23.51 -5.87
N ARG A 363 -1.37 23.95 -4.64
CA ARG A 363 -0.54 24.90 -3.88
C ARG A 363 0.69 24.23 -3.30
N HIS A 364 0.49 23.03 -2.74
CA HIS A 364 1.51 22.16 -2.17
C HIS A 364 1.27 20.74 -2.65
N ALA A 365 2.11 19.80 -2.25
CA ALA A 365 2.06 18.41 -2.72
C ALA A 365 0.69 17.72 -2.47
N ASP A 366 -0.01 18.07 -1.39
CA ASP A 366 -1.28 17.47 -0.96
C ASP A 366 -2.41 18.49 -0.71
N GLU A 367 -2.19 19.76 -1.11
CA GLU A 367 -3.14 20.86 -0.91
C GLU A 367 -3.55 21.46 -2.26
N ALA A 368 -4.81 21.32 -2.61
CA ALA A 368 -5.38 21.86 -3.82
C ALA A 368 -5.60 23.38 -3.74
N ASN A 369 -5.52 24.06 -4.90
CA ASN A 369 -5.91 25.45 -5.01
C ASN A 369 -7.45 25.60 -4.82
N PRO A 370 -7.93 26.30 -3.76
CA PRO A 370 -9.35 26.39 -3.46
C PRO A 370 -10.21 26.96 -4.59
N GLU A 371 -9.64 27.86 -5.41
CA GLU A 371 -10.35 28.50 -6.53
C GLU A 371 -10.65 27.51 -7.65
N GLU A 372 -9.89 26.43 -7.78
CA GLU A 372 -10.06 25.41 -8.81
C GLU A 372 -10.90 24.20 -8.36
N LEU A 373 -11.18 24.09 -7.05
CA LEU A 373 -12.00 22.99 -6.50
C LEU A 373 -13.39 22.89 -7.15
N PRO A 374 -14.15 23.98 -7.39
CA PRO A 374 -15.46 23.86 -8.02
C PRO A 374 -15.41 23.23 -9.43
N ALA A 375 -14.38 23.54 -10.21
CA ALA A 375 -14.20 22.94 -11.54
C ALA A 375 -13.80 21.45 -11.44
N PHE A 376 -12.98 21.09 -10.47
CA PHE A 376 -12.64 19.70 -10.18
C PHE A 376 -13.87 18.91 -9.71
N GLU A 377 -14.66 19.45 -8.79
CA GLU A 377 -15.87 18.84 -8.26
C GLU A 377 -16.92 18.59 -9.37
N LYS A 378 -17.03 19.50 -10.33
CA LYS A 378 -17.88 19.29 -11.52
C LYS A 378 -17.40 18.12 -12.37
N ARG A 379 -16.10 18.07 -12.72
CA ARG A 379 -15.53 16.94 -13.48
C ARG A 379 -15.69 15.61 -12.72
N LEU A 380 -15.55 15.64 -11.41
CA LEU A 380 -15.74 14.46 -10.56
C LEU A 380 -17.19 13.96 -10.61
N ALA A 381 -18.17 14.87 -10.55
CA ALA A 381 -19.58 14.55 -10.68
C ALA A 381 -19.91 13.93 -12.06
N GLU A 382 -19.38 14.52 -13.14
CA GLU A 382 -19.51 13.99 -14.50
C GLU A 382 -18.94 12.57 -14.62
N ALA A 383 -17.72 12.34 -14.12
CA ALA A 383 -17.09 11.02 -14.15
C ALA A 383 -17.84 9.98 -13.31
N VAL A 384 -18.39 10.36 -12.14
CA VAL A 384 -19.24 9.49 -11.32
C VAL A 384 -20.53 9.16 -12.06
N THR A 385 -21.17 10.13 -12.69
CA THR A 385 -22.38 9.94 -13.51
C THR A 385 -22.12 8.91 -14.62
N GLU A 386 -21.09 9.12 -15.41
CA GLU A 386 -20.69 8.18 -16.47
C GLU A 386 -20.42 6.77 -15.93
N ALA A 387 -19.72 6.64 -14.78
CA ALA A 387 -19.42 5.34 -14.19
C ALA A 387 -20.68 4.61 -13.72
N LEU A 388 -21.65 5.34 -13.14
CA LEU A 388 -22.93 4.80 -12.70
C LEU A 388 -23.84 4.36 -13.85
N LEU A 389 -23.79 5.05 -14.99
CA LEU A 389 -24.59 4.76 -16.18
C LEU A 389 -23.93 3.72 -17.09
N ASP A 390 -22.64 3.48 -16.96
CA ASP A 390 -21.90 2.53 -17.78
C ASP A 390 -22.40 1.08 -17.54
N PRO A 391 -22.95 0.40 -18.55
CA PRO A 391 -23.42 -0.96 -18.42
C PRO A 391 -22.29 -2.00 -18.46
N SER A 392 -21.06 -1.61 -18.80
CA SER A 392 -19.92 -2.53 -18.94
C SER A 392 -19.59 -3.21 -17.61
N ASP A 393 -19.25 -4.48 -17.68
CA ASP A 393 -18.90 -5.32 -16.53
C ASP A 393 -17.59 -6.06 -16.82
N SER A 394 -16.53 -5.29 -17.09
CA SER A 394 -15.21 -5.85 -17.37
C SER A 394 -14.54 -6.31 -16.07
N VAL A 395 -13.96 -7.49 -16.13
CA VAL A 395 -13.09 -8.00 -15.04
C VAL A 395 -11.64 -7.76 -15.45
N PRO A 396 -10.93 -6.90 -14.72
CA PRO A 396 -9.55 -6.63 -15.08
C PRO A 396 -8.63 -7.81 -14.76
N ASP A 397 -7.59 -8.00 -15.59
CA ASP A 397 -6.47 -8.86 -15.22
C ASP A 397 -5.49 -8.04 -14.35
N LEU A 398 -5.42 -8.42 -13.08
CA LEU A 398 -4.59 -7.77 -12.05
C LEU A 398 -3.49 -8.70 -11.51
N ARG A 399 -3.22 -9.83 -12.16
CA ARG A 399 -2.26 -10.84 -11.66
C ARG A 399 -0.89 -10.25 -11.38
N GLN A 400 -0.42 -9.32 -12.20
CA GLN A 400 0.87 -8.67 -12.02
C GLN A 400 0.94 -7.73 -10.80
N LEU A 401 -0.20 -7.36 -10.25
CA LEU A 401 -0.35 -6.52 -9.05
C LEU A 401 -0.70 -7.36 -7.81
N SER A 402 -0.81 -8.68 -7.90
CA SER A 402 -0.93 -9.54 -6.73
C SER A 402 0.42 -9.72 -6.03
N TRP A 403 0.43 -10.13 -4.77
CA TRP A 403 1.67 -10.42 -4.07
C TRP A 403 2.48 -11.53 -4.73
N GLU A 404 1.81 -12.53 -5.30
CA GLU A 404 2.45 -13.59 -6.07
C GLU A 404 3.11 -13.03 -7.36
N GLY A 405 2.41 -12.15 -8.08
CA GLY A 405 2.99 -11.48 -9.26
C GLY A 405 4.19 -10.58 -8.90
N ILE A 406 4.16 -9.94 -7.73
CA ILE A 406 5.30 -9.19 -7.19
C ILE A 406 6.46 -10.14 -6.86
N ALA A 407 6.18 -11.27 -6.22
CA ALA A 407 7.19 -12.29 -5.91
C ALA A 407 7.83 -12.87 -7.19
N GLU A 408 7.04 -13.19 -8.20
CA GLU A 408 7.53 -13.65 -9.51
C GLU A 408 8.47 -12.62 -10.19
N LYS A 409 8.12 -11.32 -10.12
CA LYS A 409 8.99 -10.26 -10.65
C LYS A 409 10.34 -10.20 -9.93
N ILE A 410 10.36 -10.39 -8.61
CA ILE A 410 11.61 -10.42 -7.82
C ILE A 410 12.48 -11.63 -8.21
N LEU A 411 11.86 -12.79 -8.43
CA LEU A 411 12.55 -14.01 -8.79
C LEU A 411 13.14 -13.96 -10.21
N ALA A 412 12.56 -13.14 -11.09
CA ALA A 412 13.02 -12.96 -12.47
C ALA A 412 14.26 -12.05 -12.61
N ASP A 413 14.61 -11.26 -11.60
CA ASP A 413 15.78 -10.39 -11.53
C ASP A 413 17.03 -11.11 -10.99
#